data_221b24ad2cbaab0e162d8f377f42794e
#
_entry.id   221b24ad2cbaab0e162d8f377f42794e
#
_cell.length_a   1.000
_cell.length_b   1.000
_cell.length_c   1.000
_cell.angle_alpha   90.00
_cell.angle_beta   90.00
_cell.angle_gamma   90.00
#
_symmetry.space_group_name_H-M   'P 1'
#
loop_
_entity.id
_entity.type
_entity.pdbx_description
1 polymer ?
#
loop_
_entity_poly.entity_id
_entity_poly.type
_entity_poly.pdbx_seq_one_letter_code
_entity_poly.pdbx_strand_id
1 'polypeptide(L)'
;MAPRLSLTLIPPSPVTDQIELDIRGAVRNGGLIDEKYPVRVFLDMEGTVTSLYECDLVVSGTGATGFAFRWPTKGHSGRHKVVLRVDGVGESFSTSQPLEILASTIRSTRRIDGAWAGIYHWSEKEGARWNDEIRQMTDEQWRGIVRGMHEIGWDTIVIQEVFRNQVYEGKHHIVQEGYRGRAFYPSQLYPARMDIAAKDPVEAILCEADALGMNVFLGLGLYAWFDFSPGSLEWHKRVATELWGMYGHHRSVYGWYVSEEVPGSMVLDNHSDEDTIRYKREIVTFFRELRSHCRTFAPDKPIMLASNSYYLEKAGDAWREALQYCDILCPFGFHRMREDDMTGEEAARWLQALCDEVGAHLWMDMEVFLFGPNGELYPRPIEGLIEDLHRFP
;
A
#
# COMPACT_ATOMS: atom_id res chain seq x y z
N MET A 1 -16.04 -19.74 18.66
CA MET A 1 -15.05 -20.02 17.58
C MET A 1 -13.74 -19.34 17.95
N ALA A 2 -12.59 -19.95 17.59
CA ALA A 2 -11.29 -19.33 17.83
C ALA A 2 -11.18 -17.98 17.12
N PRO A 3 -10.58 -16.96 17.76
CA PRO A 3 -10.32 -15.69 17.11
C PRO A 3 -9.27 -15.84 16.02
N ARG A 4 -9.37 -15.02 14.95
CA ARG A 4 -8.30 -14.91 13.97
C ARG A 4 -7.44 -13.70 14.32
N LEU A 5 -6.13 -13.89 14.26
CA LEU A 5 -5.14 -12.86 14.56
C LEU A 5 -4.44 -12.42 13.29
N SER A 6 -4.15 -11.14 13.18
CA SER A 6 -3.22 -10.59 12.19
C SER A 6 -2.19 -9.69 12.86
N LEU A 7 -1.00 -9.65 12.26
CA LEU A 7 0.13 -8.85 12.72
C LEU A 7 0.81 -8.25 11.49
N THR A 8 0.93 -6.94 11.47
CA THR A 8 1.52 -6.16 10.37
C THR A 8 2.65 -5.30 10.92
N LEU A 9 3.83 -5.39 10.30
CA LEU A 9 5.01 -4.57 10.61
C LEU A 9 5.19 -3.54 9.50
N ILE A 10 5.35 -2.26 9.82
CA ILE A 10 5.54 -1.19 8.84
C ILE A 10 6.83 -0.41 9.16
N PRO A 11 7.81 -0.46 8.26
CA PRO A 11 7.91 -1.27 7.05
C PRO A 11 8.04 -2.76 7.35
N PRO A 12 7.86 -3.66 6.34
CA PRO A 12 8.12 -5.09 6.51
C PRO A 12 9.61 -5.37 6.71
N SER A 13 9.95 -6.57 7.17
CA SER A 13 11.34 -7.02 7.31
C SER A 13 12.01 -7.19 5.94
N PRO A 14 13.32 -6.87 5.79
CA PRO A 14 14.22 -6.33 6.80
C PRO A 14 14.06 -4.82 7.02
N VAL A 15 14.46 -4.37 8.21
CA VAL A 15 14.49 -2.93 8.56
C VAL A 15 15.88 -2.56 9.11
N THR A 16 16.18 -1.27 9.27
CA THR A 16 17.42 -0.85 9.93
C THR A 16 17.18 -0.54 11.41
N ASP A 17 18.25 -0.49 12.19
CA ASP A 17 18.21 -0.08 13.59
C ASP A 17 18.12 1.45 13.79
N GLN A 18 17.75 2.18 12.73
CA GLN A 18 17.59 3.64 12.73
C GLN A 18 16.13 4.10 12.61
N ILE A 19 15.15 3.20 12.80
CA ILE A 19 13.74 3.53 12.66
C ILE A 19 12.93 3.24 13.93
N GLU A 20 11.75 3.80 13.98
CA GLU A 20 10.66 3.32 14.83
C GLU A 20 9.73 2.43 14.01
N LEU A 21 9.72 1.13 14.32
CA LEU A 21 8.85 0.16 13.67
C LEU A 21 7.40 0.36 14.12
N ASP A 22 6.48 0.57 13.18
CA ASP A 22 5.05 0.60 13.47
C ASP A 22 4.53 -0.85 13.49
N ILE A 23 4.12 -1.31 14.65
CA ILE A 23 3.60 -2.66 14.88
C ILE A 23 2.10 -2.56 15.07
N ARG A 24 1.35 -3.20 14.17
CA ARG A 24 -0.10 -3.23 14.21
C ARG A 24 -0.60 -4.66 14.33
N GLY A 25 -1.59 -4.85 15.16
CA GLY A 25 -2.27 -6.14 15.25
C GLY A 25 -3.77 -6.01 15.26
N ALA A 26 -4.45 -7.08 14.89
CA ALA A 26 -5.89 -7.16 14.98
C ALA A 26 -6.34 -8.51 15.50
N VAL A 27 -7.46 -8.47 16.21
CA VAL A 27 -8.23 -9.64 16.65
C VAL A 27 -9.58 -9.59 15.97
N ARG A 28 -9.91 -10.65 15.24
CA ARG A 28 -11.25 -10.87 14.67
C ARG A 28 -11.97 -11.91 15.50
N ASN A 29 -13.10 -11.52 16.06
CA ASN A 29 -13.95 -12.43 16.83
C ASN A 29 -14.66 -13.42 15.87
N GLY A 30 -14.51 -14.70 16.14
CA GLY A 30 -15.22 -15.76 15.42
C GLY A 30 -16.61 -16.08 15.98
N GLY A 31 -16.96 -15.51 17.14
CA GLY A 31 -18.24 -15.70 17.81
C GLY A 31 -19.29 -14.65 17.43
N LEU A 32 -20.49 -14.79 17.97
CA LEU A 32 -21.62 -13.87 17.75
C LEU A 32 -21.81 -12.85 18.87
N ILE A 33 -21.07 -12.98 19.97
CA ILE A 33 -21.14 -12.11 21.14
C ILE A 33 -19.84 -11.33 21.27
N ASP A 34 -19.92 -10.18 21.92
CA ASP A 34 -18.75 -9.36 22.22
C ASP A 34 -17.84 -10.09 23.20
N GLU A 35 -16.55 -10.09 22.91
CA GLU A 35 -15.53 -10.72 23.75
C GLU A 35 -14.39 -9.76 24.05
N LYS A 36 -13.81 -9.90 25.27
CA LYS A 36 -12.62 -9.16 25.68
C LYS A 36 -11.40 -10.05 25.55
N TYR A 37 -10.39 -9.54 24.86
CA TYR A 37 -9.14 -10.23 24.61
C TYR A 37 -7.97 -9.45 25.20
N PRO A 38 -7.31 -9.94 26.26
CA PRO A 38 -5.99 -9.45 26.67
C PRO A 38 -4.96 -9.75 25.57
N VAL A 39 -4.27 -8.71 25.14
CA VAL A 39 -3.29 -8.74 24.05
C VAL A 39 -1.91 -8.41 24.58
N ARG A 40 -0.92 -9.20 24.17
CA ARG A 40 0.50 -8.94 24.44
C ARG A 40 1.34 -9.13 23.18
N VAL A 41 2.33 -8.25 23.00
CA VAL A 41 3.31 -8.36 21.90
C VAL A 41 4.69 -8.52 22.50
N PHE A 42 5.47 -9.46 21.95
CA PHE A 42 6.80 -9.81 22.40
C PHE A 42 7.81 -9.75 21.24
N LEU A 43 9.08 -9.56 21.58
CA LEU A 43 10.21 -9.84 20.71
C LEU A 43 10.79 -11.20 21.10
N ASP A 44 10.90 -12.12 20.16
CA ASP A 44 11.48 -13.48 20.21
C ASP A 44 10.74 -14.51 21.07
N MET A 45 10.64 -14.33 22.37
CA MET A 45 10.13 -15.39 23.24
C MET A 45 8.91 -14.95 24.06
N GLU A 46 7.86 -15.73 23.97
CA GLU A 46 6.72 -15.61 24.88
C GLU A 46 7.08 -16.05 26.30
N GLY A 47 6.66 -15.28 27.30
CA GLY A 47 6.55 -15.74 28.68
C GLY A 47 7.76 -15.56 29.58
N THR A 48 8.93 -15.17 29.08
CA THR A 48 10.15 -14.94 29.91
C THR A 48 10.71 -13.53 29.77
N VAL A 49 10.14 -12.70 28.88
CA VAL A 49 10.63 -11.37 28.54
C VAL A 49 9.51 -10.37 28.79
N THR A 50 9.87 -9.14 29.12
CA THR A 50 8.91 -8.01 29.22
C THR A 50 8.26 -7.84 27.85
N SER A 51 6.92 -7.73 27.83
CA SER A 51 6.17 -7.44 26.60
C SER A 51 6.55 -6.07 26.06
N LEU A 52 6.60 -5.96 24.73
CA LEU A 52 6.77 -4.69 24.04
C LEU A 52 5.52 -3.81 24.18
N TYR A 53 4.37 -4.46 24.24
CA TYR A 53 3.06 -3.80 24.31
C TYR A 53 2.01 -4.70 24.95
N GLU A 54 1.10 -4.10 25.72
CA GLU A 54 -0.05 -4.78 26.31
C GLU A 54 -1.31 -3.91 26.22
N CYS A 55 -2.44 -4.51 25.90
CA CYS A 55 -3.74 -3.87 25.95
C CYS A 55 -4.87 -4.89 26.08
N ASP A 56 -6.05 -4.39 26.38
CA ASP A 56 -7.30 -5.17 26.33
C ASP A 56 -8.13 -4.70 25.14
N LEU A 57 -8.49 -5.61 24.24
CA LEU A 57 -9.38 -5.32 23.12
C LEU A 57 -10.78 -5.87 23.40
N VAL A 58 -11.79 -5.04 23.21
CA VAL A 58 -13.19 -5.47 23.13
C VAL A 58 -13.54 -5.62 21.66
N VAL A 59 -13.90 -6.82 21.25
CA VAL A 59 -14.21 -7.15 19.85
C VAL A 59 -15.66 -7.60 19.77
N SER A 60 -16.45 -6.86 19.00
CA SER A 60 -17.86 -7.18 18.77
C SER A 60 -18.02 -8.54 18.10
N GLY A 61 -19.17 -9.19 18.29
CA GLY A 61 -19.49 -10.43 17.62
C GLY A 61 -19.30 -10.32 16.09
N THR A 62 -18.54 -11.24 15.50
CA THR A 62 -18.11 -11.23 14.07
C THR A 62 -17.28 -10.03 13.62
N GLY A 63 -16.98 -9.08 14.52
CA GLY A 63 -16.20 -7.88 14.25
C GLY A 63 -14.68 -8.08 14.31
N ALA A 64 -13.96 -7.00 14.06
CA ALA A 64 -12.52 -6.92 14.22
C ALA A 64 -12.14 -5.65 14.96
N THR A 65 -11.17 -5.74 15.87
CA THR A 65 -10.60 -4.57 16.57
C THR A 65 -9.08 -4.69 16.52
N GLY A 66 -8.40 -3.57 16.26
CA GLY A 66 -6.95 -3.52 16.16
C GLY A 66 -6.31 -2.60 17.17
N PHE A 67 -5.00 -2.70 17.25
CA PHE A 67 -4.12 -1.81 17.99
C PHE A 67 -2.91 -1.44 17.11
N ALA A 68 -2.22 -0.36 17.48
CA ALA A 68 -0.97 0.05 16.86
C ALA A 68 -0.07 0.71 17.91
N PHE A 69 1.23 0.49 17.80
CA PHE A 69 2.24 1.19 18.59
C PHE A 69 3.56 1.25 17.82
N ARG A 70 4.42 2.20 18.19
CA ARG A 70 5.76 2.32 17.63
C ARG A 70 6.79 1.79 18.60
N TRP A 71 7.77 1.07 18.05
CA TRP A 71 8.84 0.48 18.81
C TRP A 71 10.21 0.81 18.19
N PRO A 72 11.16 1.40 18.95
CA PRO A 72 12.47 1.75 18.44
C PRO A 72 13.30 0.50 18.19
N THR A 73 13.85 0.37 16.97
CA THR A 73 14.71 -0.76 16.59
C THR A 73 16.15 -0.63 17.07
N LYS A 74 16.54 0.53 17.56
CA LYS A 74 17.90 0.86 17.97
C LYS A 74 18.42 -0.09 19.07
N GLY A 75 19.58 -0.71 18.80
CA GLY A 75 20.20 -1.65 19.74
C GLY A 75 19.67 -3.09 19.63
N HIS A 76 18.82 -3.38 18.66
CA HIS A 76 18.21 -4.69 18.45
C HIS A 76 18.63 -5.32 17.11
N SER A 77 19.83 -5.01 16.60
CA SER A 77 20.29 -5.60 15.34
C SER A 77 20.38 -7.12 15.43
N GLY A 78 19.88 -7.81 14.39
CA GLY A 78 19.84 -9.28 14.34
C GLY A 78 18.54 -9.81 13.75
N ARG A 79 18.37 -11.13 13.85
CA ARG A 79 17.14 -11.81 13.42
C ARG A 79 16.27 -12.10 14.63
N HIS A 80 15.04 -11.63 14.54
CA HIS A 80 14.03 -11.68 15.58
C HIS A 80 12.71 -12.20 15.05
N LYS A 81 11.75 -12.37 15.97
CA LYS A 81 10.37 -12.67 15.67
C LYS A 81 9.48 -11.79 16.55
N VAL A 82 8.62 -11.01 15.92
CA VAL A 82 7.54 -10.30 16.65
C VAL A 82 6.38 -11.28 16.85
N VAL A 83 5.96 -11.48 18.08
CA VAL A 83 4.91 -12.43 18.45
C VAL A 83 3.75 -11.69 19.06
N LEU A 84 2.57 -11.81 18.46
CA LEU A 84 1.30 -11.38 19.02
C LEU A 84 0.65 -12.56 19.72
N ARG A 85 0.40 -12.41 21.02
CA ARG A 85 -0.37 -13.35 21.83
C ARG A 85 -1.67 -12.73 22.32
N VAL A 86 -2.71 -13.51 22.26
CA VAL A 86 -4.04 -13.14 22.72
C VAL A 86 -4.58 -14.23 23.63
N ASP A 87 -4.99 -13.86 24.83
CA ASP A 87 -5.57 -14.80 25.78
C ASP A 87 -7.12 -14.80 25.64
N GLY A 88 -7.66 -15.95 25.32
CA GLY A 88 -9.11 -16.21 25.30
C GLY A 88 -9.58 -16.98 26.55
N VAL A 89 -10.82 -17.34 26.58
CA VAL A 89 -11.40 -18.14 27.69
C VAL A 89 -10.87 -19.58 27.62
N GLY A 90 -9.90 -19.88 28.49
CA GLY A 90 -9.33 -21.22 28.65
C GLY A 90 -8.21 -21.61 27.69
N GLU A 91 -7.90 -20.79 26.68
CA GLU A 91 -6.80 -21.03 25.77
C GLU A 91 -6.15 -19.73 25.27
N SER A 92 -4.92 -19.83 24.77
CA SER A 92 -4.18 -18.70 24.21
C SER A 92 -3.94 -18.93 22.74
N PHE A 93 -4.02 -17.86 21.96
CA PHE A 93 -3.77 -17.85 20.52
C PHE A 93 -2.56 -16.98 20.22
N SER A 94 -1.78 -17.35 19.21
CA SER A 94 -0.64 -16.53 18.79
C SER A 94 -0.47 -16.52 17.28
N THR A 95 0.12 -15.42 16.80
CA THR A 95 0.66 -15.28 15.45
C THR A 95 1.99 -14.57 15.52
N SER A 96 2.82 -14.70 14.48
CA SER A 96 4.13 -14.06 14.50
C SER A 96 4.57 -13.64 13.11
N GLN A 97 5.47 -12.63 13.06
CA GLN A 97 6.16 -12.17 11.87
C GLN A 97 7.67 -12.20 12.10
N PRO A 98 8.45 -12.66 11.11
CA PRO A 98 9.90 -12.56 11.16
C PRO A 98 10.32 -11.09 11.08
N LEU A 99 11.42 -10.73 11.73
CA LEU A 99 11.98 -9.39 11.73
C LEU A 99 13.49 -9.47 11.70
N GLU A 100 14.11 -9.02 10.62
CA GLU A 100 15.56 -8.83 10.53
C GLU A 100 15.86 -7.33 10.68
N ILE A 101 16.70 -7.00 11.66
CA ILE A 101 17.13 -5.62 11.92
C ILE A 101 18.61 -5.51 11.54
N LEU A 102 18.86 -4.70 10.53
CA LEU A 102 20.20 -4.46 10.00
C LEU A 102 20.88 -3.34 10.81
N ALA A 103 22.10 -3.56 11.25
CA ALA A 103 22.93 -2.48 11.81
C ALA A 103 23.25 -1.47 10.70
N SER A 104 22.90 -0.20 10.91
CA SER A 104 23.03 0.84 9.90
C SER A 104 23.30 2.21 10.53
N THR A 105 23.71 3.17 9.70
CA THR A 105 23.79 4.58 10.07
C THR A 105 22.68 5.41 9.42
N ILE A 106 21.83 4.79 8.60
CA ILE A 106 20.74 5.42 7.86
C ILE A 106 19.46 4.61 8.00
N ARG A 107 18.31 5.22 7.70
CA ARG A 107 16.98 4.58 7.79
C ARG A 107 16.76 3.57 6.68
N SER A 108 17.23 3.85 5.47
CA SER A 108 17.03 3.01 4.29
C SER A 108 17.85 1.71 4.38
N THR A 109 17.26 0.60 3.93
CA THR A 109 17.95 -0.67 3.72
C THR A 109 18.84 -0.65 2.48
N ARG A 110 18.69 0.36 1.61
CA ARG A 110 19.34 0.45 0.28
C ARG A 110 19.04 -0.76 -0.61
N ARG A 111 17.84 -1.28 -0.50
CA ARG A 111 17.35 -2.41 -1.30
C ARG A 111 16.10 -1.98 -2.06
N ILE A 112 15.86 -2.64 -3.18
CA ILE A 112 14.56 -2.65 -3.84
C ILE A 112 13.79 -3.83 -3.24
N ASP A 113 12.80 -3.54 -2.41
CA ASP A 113 12.09 -4.57 -1.65
C ASP A 113 10.85 -5.09 -2.40
N GLY A 114 10.43 -4.43 -3.48
CA GLY A 114 9.27 -4.86 -4.23
C GLY A 114 9.02 -4.09 -5.52
N ALA A 115 7.92 -4.42 -6.17
CA ALA A 115 7.49 -3.75 -7.39
C ALA A 115 5.98 -3.72 -7.54
N TRP A 116 5.52 -2.82 -8.44
CA TRP A 116 4.15 -2.81 -8.94
C TRP A 116 3.94 -3.95 -9.94
N ALA A 117 2.84 -4.67 -9.77
CA ALA A 117 2.33 -5.65 -10.71
C ALA A 117 1.06 -5.10 -11.37
N GLY A 118 1.18 -4.59 -12.59
CA GLY A 118 0.04 -4.15 -13.38
C GLY A 118 -0.60 -5.33 -14.10
N ILE A 119 -1.85 -5.68 -13.77
CA ILE A 119 -2.59 -6.76 -14.46
C ILE A 119 -2.94 -6.33 -15.89
N TYR A 120 -3.09 -5.04 -16.11
CA TYR A 120 -3.25 -4.44 -17.43
C TYR A 120 -2.85 -2.97 -17.36
N HIS A 121 -2.04 -2.50 -18.30
CA HIS A 121 -1.59 -1.11 -18.26
C HIS A 121 -2.75 -0.14 -18.53
N TRP A 122 -2.81 0.94 -17.76
CA TRP A 122 -3.89 1.94 -17.84
C TRP A 122 -3.91 2.70 -19.16
N SER A 123 -2.77 2.87 -19.82
CA SER A 123 -2.64 3.54 -21.11
C SER A 123 -2.34 2.53 -22.20
N GLU A 124 -3.19 2.44 -23.21
CA GLU A 124 -2.94 1.59 -24.38
C GLU A 124 -1.70 2.04 -25.16
N LYS A 125 -1.40 3.34 -25.15
CA LYS A 125 -0.21 3.86 -25.82
C LYS A 125 1.07 3.45 -25.08
N GLU A 126 1.10 3.59 -23.78
CA GLU A 126 2.26 3.20 -22.96
C GLU A 126 2.39 1.69 -22.88
N GLY A 127 1.27 0.98 -22.73
CA GLY A 127 1.20 -0.48 -22.70
C GLY A 127 1.29 -1.18 -24.07
N ALA A 128 1.43 -0.44 -25.16
CA ALA A 128 1.36 -0.99 -26.53
C ALA A 128 2.34 -2.16 -26.82
N ARG A 129 3.44 -2.25 -26.06
CA ARG A 129 4.45 -3.31 -26.25
C ARG A 129 4.19 -4.57 -25.43
N TRP A 130 3.35 -4.52 -24.38
CA TRP A 130 3.18 -5.64 -23.46
C TRP A 130 1.72 -5.97 -23.10
N ASN A 131 0.76 -5.06 -23.33
CA ASN A 131 -0.64 -5.32 -23.00
C ASN A 131 -1.20 -6.58 -23.67
N ASP A 132 -0.82 -6.86 -24.92
CA ASP A 132 -1.26 -8.06 -25.62
C ASP A 132 -0.73 -9.35 -24.99
N GLU A 133 0.51 -9.34 -24.47
CA GLU A 133 1.10 -10.47 -23.76
C GLU A 133 0.44 -10.64 -22.38
N ILE A 134 0.31 -9.56 -21.63
CA ILE A 134 -0.31 -9.58 -20.30
C ILE A 134 -1.76 -10.06 -20.39
N ARG A 135 -2.51 -9.63 -21.37
CA ARG A 135 -3.89 -10.07 -21.59
C ARG A 135 -4.01 -11.58 -21.74
N GLN A 136 -2.98 -12.25 -22.24
CA GLN A 136 -2.94 -13.69 -22.47
C GLN A 136 -2.34 -14.48 -21.30
N MET A 137 -1.82 -13.82 -20.28
CA MET A 137 -1.27 -14.49 -19.12
C MET A 137 -2.35 -15.24 -18.35
N THR A 138 -2.07 -16.50 -18.06
CA THR A 138 -2.91 -17.37 -17.24
C THR A 138 -2.64 -17.15 -15.74
N ASP A 139 -3.51 -17.66 -14.87
CA ASP A 139 -3.29 -17.65 -13.41
C ASP A 139 -1.94 -18.28 -13.04
N GLU A 140 -1.49 -19.35 -13.73
CA GLU A 140 -0.19 -19.98 -13.46
C GLU A 140 0.99 -19.09 -13.87
N GLN A 141 0.86 -18.33 -14.93
CA GLN A 141 1.89 -17.38 -15.32
C GLN A 141 1.99 -16.22 -14.32
N TRP A 142 0.86 -15.78 -13.76
CA TRP A 142 0.88 -14.81 -12.65
C TRP A 142 1.59 -15.35 -11.40
N ARG A 143 1.37 -16.62 -11.03
CA ARG A 143 2.16 -17.29 -9.98
C ARG A 143 3.65 -17.32 -10.34
N GLY A 144 3.98 -17.59 -11.60
CA GLY A 144 5.35 -17.54 -12.10
C GLY A 144 6.02 -16.18 -11.92
N ILE A 145 5.30 -15.08 -12.16
CA ILE A 145 5.80 -13.71 -11.88
C ILE A 145 6.12 -13.53 -10.39
N VAL A 146 5.22 -13.96 -9.51
CA VAL A 146 5.45 -13.87 -8.04
C VAL A 146 6.69 -14.64 -7.62
N ARG A 147 6.87 -15.89 -8.13
CA ARG A 147 8.07 -16.69 -7.89
C ARG A 147 9.34 -15.98 -8.37
N GLY A 148 9.31 -15.43 -9.59
CA GLY A 148 10.44 -14.68 -10.13
C GLY A 148 10.79 -13.44 -9.31
N MET A 149 9.80 -12.70 -8.81
CA MET A 149 10.01 -11.59 -7.90
C MET A 149 10.69 -12.05 -6.59
N HIS A 150 10.20 -13.14 -6.02
CA HIS A 150 10.80 -13.70 -4.81
C HIS A 150 12.24 -14.20 -5.03
N GLU A 151 12.53 -14.86 -6.17
CA GLU A 151 13.87 -15.36 -6.52
C GLU A 151 14.92 -14.26 -6.62
N ILE A 152 14.54 -13.05 -7.03
CA ILE A 152 15.45 -11.89 -7.07
C ILE A 152 15.51 -11.13 -5.74
N GLY A 153 14.85 -11.64 -4.69
CA GLY A 153 14.90 -11.11 -3.34
C GLY A 153 13.88 -10.02 -3.03
N TRP A 154 12.84 -9.86 -3.84
CA TRP A 154 11.71 -9.01 -3.52
C TRP A 154 10.71 -9.76 -2.63
N ASP A 155 10.13 -9.05 -1.68
CA ASP A 155 9.19 -9.59 -0.71
C ASP A 155 7.85 -8.83 -0.68
N THR A 156 7.74 -7.76 -1.48
CA THR A 156 6.53 -6.92 -1.54
C THR A 156 6.04 -6.74 -2.98
N ILE A 157 4.76 -6.96 -3.17
CA ILE A 157 4.06 -6.77 -4.44
C ILE A 157 2.97 -5.73 -4.24
N VAL A 158 2.90 -4.74 -5.13
CA VAL A 158 1.78 -3.82 -5.20
C VAL A 158 0.97 -4.16 -6.46
N ILE A 159 -0.21 -4.75 -6.28
CA ILE A 159 -1.15 -4.86 -7.41
C ILE A 159 -1.62 -3.44 -7.71
N GLN A 160 -1.24 -2.92 -8.87
CA GLN A 160 -1.45 -1.52 -9.19
C GLN A 160 -2.92 -1.14 -9.18
N GLU A 161 -3.77 -1.99 -9.76
CA GLU A 161 -5.21 -1.80 -9.80
C GLU A 161 -5.93 -3.13 -10.03
N VAL A 162 -7.14 -3.26 -9.49
CA VAL A 162 -8.00 -4.44 -9.69
C VAL A 162 -9.16 -4.17 -10.62
N PHE A 163 -9.37 -2.92 -11.00
CA PHE A 163 -10.34 -2.51 -12.02
C PHE A 163 -9.89 -1.24 -12.74
N ARG A 164 -10.46 -1.00 -13.90
CA ARG A 164 -10.18 0.17 -14.71
C ARG A 164 -11.42 0.65 -15.47
N ASN A 165 -11.59 1.96 -15.57
CA ASN A 165 -12.58 2.54 -16.46
C ASN A 165 -12.09 2.46 -17.91
N GLN A 166 -12.92 1.91 -18.82
CA GLN A 166 -12.56 1.74 -20.21
C GLN A 166 -12.39 3.05 -21.00
N VAL A 167 -13.02 4.12 -20.54
CA VAL A 167 -13.03 5.43 -21.23
C VAL A 167 -11.93 6.34 -20.70
N TYR A 168 -11.07 5.80 -19.84
CA TYR A 168 -10.10 6.51 -19.06
C TYR A 168 -8.93 7.07 -19.88
N GLU A 169 -8.54 6.42 -20.94
CA GLU A 169 -7.32 6.75 -21.69
C GLU A 169 -7.24 8.22 -22.08
N GLY A 170 -6.21 8.89 -21.55
CA GLY A 170 -5.90 10.29 -21.85
C GLY A 170 -6.98 11.31 -21.48
N LYS A 171 -7.93 10.95 -20.61
CA LYS A 171 -9.01 11.82 -20.18
C LYS A 171 -9.00 11.98 -18.67
N HIS A 172 -8.59 13.15 -18.22
CA HIS A 172 -8.52 13.52 -16.80
C HIS A 172 -9.84 14.05 -16.20
N HIS A 173 -11.00 13.88 -16.82
CA HIS A 173 -12.28 14.42 -16.33
C HIS A 173 -13.41 13.50 -16.78
N ILE A 174 -13.47 12.31 -16.19
CA ILE A 174 -14.56 11.39 -16.45
C ILE A 174 -15.63 11.61 -15.39
N VAL A 175 -16.85 11.93 -15.84
CA VAL A 175 -18.02 12.03 -14.97
C VAL A 175 -18.55 10.63 -14.62
N GLN A 176 -19.11 10.50 -13.42
CA GLN A 176 -19.62 9.22 -12.90
C GLN A 176 -20.60 8.52 -13.83
N GLU A 177 -21.47 9.27 -14.49
CA GLU A 177 -22.48 8.76 -15.42
C GLU A 177 -21.87 8.02 -16.60
N GLY A 178 -20.63 8.36 -16.97
CA GLY A 178 -19.87 7.70 -18.05
C GLY A 178 -19.04 6.51 -17.61
N TYR A 179 -19.01 6.18 -16.31
CA TYR A 179 -18.16 5.12 -15.80
C TYR A 179 -18.59 3.74 -16.31
N ARG A 180 -17.65 3.04 -16.93
CA ARG A 180 -17.81 1.71 -17.51
C ARG A 180 -16.66 0.80 -17.06
N GLY A 181 -16.46 0.70 -15.73
CA GLY A 181 -15.36 -0.07 -15.17
C GLY A 181 -15.40 -1.55 -15.53
N ARG A 182 -14.23 -2.13 -15.72
CA ARG A 182 -14.03 -3.58 -15.83
C ARG A 182 -13.07 -4.05 -14.76
N ALA A 183 -13.45 -5.11 -14.07
CA ALA A 183 -12.64 -5.75 -13.07
C ALA A 183 -11.67 -6.76 -13.67
N PHE A 184 -10.50 -6.92 -13.07
CA PHE A 184 -9.53 -7.97 -13.40
C PHE A 184 -9.75 -9.25 -12.59
N TYR A 185 -10.64 -9.23 -11.59
CA TYR A 185 -11.03 -10.32 -10.72
C TYR A 185 -12.54 -10.61 -10.86
N PRO A 186 -13.07 -11.72 -10.35
CA PRO A 186 -14.49 -12.09 -10.47
C PRO A 186 -15.39 -11.25 -9.55
N SER A 187 -15.39 -9.92 -9.74
CA SER A 187 -16.18 -8.94 -8.99
C SER A 187 -17.67 -9.09 -9.24
N GLN A 188 -18.47 -8.80 -8.22
CA GLN A 188 -19.93 -8.66 -8.30
C GLN A 188 -20.37 -7.19 -8.46
N LEU A 189 -19.42 -6.25 -8.31
CA LEU A 189 -19.71 -4.81 -8.42
C LEU A 189 -19.75 -4.32 -9.87
N TYR A 190 -19.07 -5.01 -10.77
CA TYR A 190 -18.90 -4.57 -12.15
C TYR A 190 -19.74 -5.40 -13.11
N PRO A 191 -20.41 -4.75 -14.07
CA PRO A 191 -21.26 -5.47 -15.03
C PRO A 191 -20.45 -6.33 -16.00
N ALA A 192 -19.16 -6.07 -16.15
CA ALA A 192 -18.29 -6.78 -17.04
C ALA A 192 -16.89 -6.97 -16.45
N ARG A 193 -16.30 -8.11 -16.77
CA ARG A 193 -14.90 -8.40 -16.51
C ARG A 193 -14.05 -7.99 -17.69
N MET A 194 -12.76 -7.66 -17.43
CA MET A 194 -11.78 -7.46 -18.49
C MET A 194 -11.58 -8.76 -19.25
N ASP A 195 -11.43 -8.64 -20.58
CA ASP A 195 -11.09 -9.76 -21.46
C ASP A 195 -9.60 -10.10 -21.32
N ILE A 196 -9.30 -10.95 -20.34
CA ILE A 196 -7.98 -11.48 -20.01
C ILE A 196 -8.07 -12.99 -19.81
N ALA A 197 -6.98 -13.71 -20.11
CA ALA A 197 -6.94 -15.17 -20.03
C ALA A 197 -6.94 -15.69 -18.59
N ALA A 198 -6.34 -14.95 -17.64
CA ALA A 198 -6.38 -15.31 -16.22
C ALA A 198 -7.81 -15.35 -15.72
N LYS A 199 -8.17 -16.35 -14.93
CA LYS A 199 -9.50 -16.46 -14.30
C LYS A 199 -9.62 -15.54 -13.10
N ASP A 200 -8.59 -15.54 -12.27
CA ASP A 200 -8.48 -14.69 -11.08
C ASP A 200 -7.00 -14.40 -10.77
N PRO A 201 -6.39 -13.42 -11.45
CA PRO A 201 -4.99 -13.10 -11.25
C PRO A 201 -4.69 -12.58 -9.82
N VAL A 202 -5.68 -11.97 -9.15
CA VAL A 202 -5.52 -11.51 -7.76
C VAL A 202 -5.38 -12.70 -6.82
N GLU A 203 -6.26 -13.69 -6.92
CA GLU A 203 -6.16 -14.95 -6.18
C GLU A 203 -4.85 -15.69 -6.49
N ALA A 204 -4.45 -15.75 -7.76
CA ALA A 204 -3.21 -16.41 -8.18
C ALA A 204 -1.98 -15.78 -7.53
N ILE A 205 -1.90 -14.45 -7.53
CA ILE A 205 -0.82 -13.68 -6.88
C ILE A 205 -0.82 -13.94 -5.37
N LEU A 206 -1.98 -13.83 -4.71
CA LEU A 206 -2.09 -13.98 -3.26
C LEU A 206 -1.78 -15.40 -2.78
N CYS A 207 -2.26 -16.43 -3.47
CA CYS A 207 -1.94 -17.82 -3.15
C CYS A 207 -0.44 -18.10 -3.20
N GLU A 208 0.25 -17.61 -4.23
CA GLU A 208 1.69 -17.80 -4.37
C GLU A 208 2.47 -16.97 -3.34
N ALA A 209 2.03 -15.73 -3.10
CA ALA A 209 2.61 -14.86 -2.08
C ALA A 209 2.47 -15.44 -0.66
N ASP A 210 1.32 -16.07 -0.34
CA ASP A 210 1.12 -16.81 0.91
C ASP A 210 2.14 -17.94 1.08
N ALA A 211 2.39 -18.70 0.00
CA ALA A 211 3.33 -19.83 0.02
C ALA A 211 4.78 -19.36 0.21
N LEU A 212 5.14 -18.20 -0.32
CA LEU A 212 6.48 -17.63 -0.28
C LEU A 212 6.70 -16.65 0.90
N GLY A 213 5.66 -16.30 1.65
CA GLY A 213 5.74 -15.36 2.77
C GLY A 213 5.92 -13.90 2.34
N MET A 214 5.45 -13.56 1.14
CA MET A 214 5.53 -12.20 0.59
C MET A 214 4.34 -11.33 1.05
N ASN A 215 4.52 -10.02 0.91
CA ASN A 215 3.52 -9.01 1.24
C ASN A 215 2.83 -8.50 -0.04
N VAL A 216 1.52 -8.32 -0.01
CA VAL A 216 0.76 -7.83 -1.17
C VAL A 216 -0.13 -6.66 -0.77
N PHE A 217 0.06 -5.53 -1.44
CA PHE A 217 -0.92 -4.44 -1.42
C PHE A 217 -1.97 -4.67 -2.50
N LEU A 218 -3.23 -4.52 -2.14
CA LEU A 218 -4.34 -4.59 -3.07
C LEU A 218 -4.66 -3.20 -3.59
N GLY A 219 -4.43 -2.96 -4.88
CA GLY A 219 -4.82 -1.72 -5.56
C GLY A 219 -6.33 -1.63 -5.69
N LEU A 220 -6.90 -0.53 -5.21
CA LEU A 220 -8.35 -0.32 -5.18
C LEU A 220 -8.94 0.05 -6.55
N GLY A 221 -8.08 0.36 -7.52
CA GLY A 221 -8.45 0.63 -8.90
C GLY A 221 -8.53 2.11 -9.25
N LEU A 222 -8.64 2.36 -10.56
CA LEU A 222 -8.74 3.69 -11.16
C LEU A 222 -10.18 3.98 -11.57
N TYR A 223 -10.80 4.93 -10.91
CA TYR A 223 -12.12 5.45 -11.28
C TYR A 223 -11.99 6.49 -12.40
N ALA A 224 -11.24 7.53 -12.16
CA ALA A 224 -10.76 8.50 -13.13
C ALA A 224 -9.48 9.12 -12.57
N TRP A 225 -8.53 9.47 -13.39
CA TRP A 225 -7.24 9.94 -12.91
C TRP A 225 -7.37 11.22 -12.08
N PHE A 226 -6.75 11.22 -10.91
CA PHE A 226 -6.84 12.32 -9.94
C PHE A 226 -8.25 12.58 -9.38
N ASP A 227 -9.16 11.61 -9.43
CA ASP A 227 -10.51 11.78 -8.91
C ASP A 227 -10.61 11.35 -7.43
N PHE A 228 -10.70 12.32 -6.56
CA PHE A 228 -10.94 12.15 -5.13
C PHE A 228 -12.33 12.63 -4.70
N SER A 229 -13.24 12.76 -5.64
CA SER A 229 -14.63 13.16 -5.39
C SER A 229 -15.38 12.19 -4.46
N PRO A 230 -16.51 12.62 -3.86
CA PRO A 230 -17.35 11.74 -3.05
C PRO A 230 -17.77 10.45 -3.77
N GLY A 231 -17.97 10.51 -5.09
CA GLY A 231 -18.31 9.34 -5.88
C GLY A 231 -17.20 8.34 -6.02
N SER A 232 -15.98 8.81 -6.27
CA SER A 232 -14.77 7.99 -6.27
C SER A 232 -14.56 7.34 -4.90
N LEU A 233 -14.72 8.09 -3.81
CA LEU A 233 -14.62 7.57 -2.44
C LEU A 233 -15.60 6.41 -2.19
N GLU A 234 -16.87 6.58 -2.52
CA GLU A 234 -17.88 5.52 -2.31
C GLU A 234 -17.55 4.27 -3.14
N TRP A 235 -17.01 4.46 -4.33
CA TRP A 235 -16.56 3.35 -5.15
C TRP A 235 -15.39 2.61 -4.51
N HIS A 236 -14.37 3.31 -4.05
CA HIS A 236 -13.23 2.72 -3.35
C HIS A 236 -13.63 1.97 -2.09
N LYS A 237 -14.59 2.47 -1.31
CA LYS A 237 -15.14 1.77 -0.15
C LYS A 237 -15.80 0.43 -0.53
N ARG A 238 -16.59 0.40 -1.61
CA ARG A 238 -17.23 -0.83 -2.11
C ARG A 238 -16.20 -1.85 -2.56
N VAL A 239 -15.19 -1.40 -3.33
CA VAL A 239 -14.11 -2.27 -3.80
C VAL A 239 -13.30 -2.84 -2.63
N ALA A 240 -12.92 -2.01 -1.66
CA ALA A 240 -12.20 -2.48 -0.47
C ALA A 240 -13.00 -3.52 0.31
N THR A 241 -14.33 -3.31 0.45
CA THR A 241 -15.21 -4.28 1.12
C THR A 241 -15.29 -5.60 0.36
N GLU A 242 -15.45 -5.56 -0.96
CA GLU A 242 -15.52 -6.78 -1.78
C GLU A 242 -14.19 -7.53 -1.77
N LEU A 243 -13.07 -6.85 -1.98
CA LEU A 243 -11.74 -7.46 -1.94
C LEU A 243 -11.46 -8.11 -0.58
N TRP A 244 -11.84 -7.46 0.52
CA TRP A 244 -11.68 -8.05 1.83
C TRP A 244 -12.56 -9.29 2.03
N GLY A 245 -13.79 -9.25 1.55
CA GLY A 245 -14.70 -10.40 1.60
C GLY A 245 -14.17 -11.59 0.82
N MET A 246 -13.53 -11.36 -0.32
CA MET A 246 -12.97 -12.39 -1.18
C MET A 246 -11.58 -12.85 -0.71
N TYR A 247 -10.67 -11.92 -0.43
CA TYR A 247 -9.23 -12.18 -0.28
C TYR A 247 -8.67 -11.89 1.11
N GLY A 248 -9.43 -11.31 2.03
CA GLY A 248 -8.96 -10.96 3.38
C GLY A 248 -8.58 -12.17 4.26
N HIS A 249 -8.73 -13.39 3.75
CA HIS A 249 -8.27 -14.61 4.39
C HIS A 249 -6.79 -14.94 4.10
N HIS A 250 -6.20 -14.36 3.05
CA HIS A 250 -4.79 -14.53 2.71
C HIS A 250 -3.88 -13.81 3.68
N ARG A 251 -2.82 -14.48 4.11
CA ARG A 251 -1.82 -13.92 5.03
C ARG A 251 -0.98 -12.85 4.36
N SER A 252 -0.78 -12.98 3.06
CA SER A 252 -0.03 -12.04 2.22
C SER A 252 -0.70 -10.68 2.04
N VAL A 253 -2.01 -10.54 2.29
CA VAL A 253 -2.67 -9.23 2.24
C VAL A 253 -2.07 -8.32 3.30
N TYR A 254 -1.21 -7.42 2.84
CA TYR A 254 -0.48 -6.49 3.69
C TYR A 254 -1.20 -5.16 3.88
N GLY A 255 -1.76 -4.59 2.83
CA GLY A 255 -2.42 -3.29 2.89
C GLY A 255 -3.22 -2.95 1.63
N TRP A 256 -3.69 -1.72 1.60
CA TRP A 256 -4.46 -1.13 0.52
C TRP A 256 -3.60 -0.14 -0.27
N TYR A 257 -3.65 -0.20 -1.58
CA TYR A 257 -3.05 0.79 -2.44
C TYR A 257 -4.14 1.62 -3.12
N VAL A 258 -4.12 2.93 -2.89
CA VAL A 258 -4.99 3.86 -3.63
C VAL A 258 -4.35 4.09 -4.98
N SER A 259 -4.95 3.52 -6.02
CA SER A 259 -4.38 3.50 -7.37
C SER A 259 -4.47 4.87 -8.08
N GLU A 260 -5.29 5.79 -7.55
CA GLU A 260 -5.33 7.18 -8.00
C GLU A 260 -4.05 7.90 -7.59
N GLU A 261 -3.45 8.63 -8.52
CA GLU A 261 -2.31 9.47 -8.22
C GLU A 261 -2.75 10.83 -7.65
N VAL A 262 -1.88 11.42 -6.82
CA VAL A 262 -2.02 12.80 -6.37
C VAL A 262 -0.83 13.60 -6.91
N PRO A 263 -1.05 14.73 -7.62
CA PRO A 263 0.03 15.64 -7.94
C PRO A 263 0.69 16.18 -6.67
N GLY A 264 2.01 16.24 -6.61
CA GLY A 264 2.73 16.76 -5.44
C GLY A 264 2.27 18.15 -5.00
N SER A 265 1.96 19.01 -5.96
CA SER A 265 1.38 20.33 -5.73
C SER A 265 -0.08 20.34 -5.29
N MET A 266 -0.79 19.21 -5.43
CA MET A 266 -2.27 19.12 -5.33
C MET A 266 -2.98 20.19 -6.16
N VAL A 267 -2.42 20.53 -7.32
CA VAL A 267 -2.99 21.46 -8.30
C VAL A 267 -3.16 20.70 -9.61
N LEU A 268 -4.33 20.76 -10.18
CA LEU A 268 -4.62 20.21 -11.51
C LEU A 268 -4.61 21.32 -12.56
N ASP A 269 -4.14 21.00 -13.76
CA ASP A 269 -4.16 21.93 -14.88
C ASP A 269 -5.58 22.43 -15.16
N ASN A 270 -5.71 23.71 -15.45
CA ASN A 270 -6.95 24.41 -15.75
C ASN A 270 -7.96 24.50 -14.58
N HIS A 271 -7.55 24.22 -13.34
CA HIS A 271 -8.35 24.49 -12.17
C HIS A 271 -8.22 25.94 -11.71
N SER A 272 -9.36 26.52 -11.30
CA SER A 272 -9.38 27.78 -10.57
C SER A 272 -8.81 27.61 -9.16
N ASP A 273 -8.51 28.70 -8.47
CA ASP A 273 -8.08 28.66 -7.06
C ASP A 273 -9.16 27.99 -6.17
N GLU A 274 -10.42 28.26 -6.45
CA GLU A 274 -11.55 27.64 -5.73
C GLU A 274 -11.62 26.13 -5.97
N ASP A 275 -11.42 25.68 -7.21
CA ASP A 275 -11.35 24.24 -7.54
C ASP A 275 -10.16 23.57 -6.87
N THR A 276 -9.01 24.23 -6.83
CA THR A 276 -7.83 23.74 -6.14
C THR A 276 -8.05 23.57 -4.63
N ILE A 277 -8.68 24.56 -4.00
CA ILE A 277 -9.04 24.47 -2.57
C ILE A 277 -10.01 23.31 -2.33
N ARG A 278 -11.01 23.15 -3.19
CA ARG A 278 -11.97 22.04 -3.12
C ARG A 278 -11.25 20.70 -3.27
N TYR A 279 -10.40 20.55 -4.27
CA TYR A 279 -9.64 19.34 -4.55
C TYR A 279 -8.77 18.91 -3.36
N LYS A 280 -8.04 19.84 -2.74
CA LYS A 280 -7.25 19.56 -1.53
C LYS A 280 -8.11 19.02 -0.38
N ARG A 281 -9.29 19.60 -0.18
CA ARG A 281 -10.26 19.13 0.84
C ARG A 281 -10.85 17.75 0.50
N GLU A 282 -11.10 17.49 -0.76
CA GLU A 282 -11.56 16.18 -1.24
C GLU A 282 -10.53 15.09 -0.97
N ILE A 283 -9.25 15.32 -1.24
CA ILE A 283 -8.15 14.38 -0.93
C ILE A 283 -8.12 14.05 0.57
N VAL A 284 -8.12 15.07 1.43
CA VAL A 284 -8.10 14.87 2.89
C VAL A 284 -9.33 14.08 3.35
N THR A 285 -10.51 14.44 2.86
CA THR A 285 -11.76 13.75 3.19
C THR A 285 -11.74 12.30 2.71
N PHE A 286 -11.25 12.07 1.50
CA PHE A 286 -11.13 10.75 0.91
C PHE A 286 -10.30 9.82 1.82
N PHE A 287 -9.08 10.20 2.20
CA PHE A 287 -8.23 9.34 3.05
C PHE A 287 -8.81 9.13 4.44
N ARG A 288 -9.37 10.17 5.06
CA ARG A 288 -10.03 10.04 6.37
C ARG A 288 -11.17 9.03 6.35
N GLU A 289 -12.07 9.16 5.39
CA GLU A 289 -13.25 8.32 5.28
C GLU A 289 -12.91 6.90 4.81
N LEU A 290 -11.98 6.75 3.85
CA LEU A 290 -11.52 5.44 3.40
C LEU A 290 -10.83 4.68 4.54
N ARG A 291 -9.95 5.34 5.30
CA ARG A 291 -9.29 4.73 6.46
C ARG A 291 -10.30 4.32 7.52
N SER A 292 -11.25 5.18 7.84
CA SER A 292 -12.32 4.86 8.78
C SER A 292 -13.10 3.63 8.33
N HIS A 293 -13.46 3.55 7.06
CA HIS A 293 -14.15 2.41 6.47
C HIS A 293 -13.33 1.12 6.53
N CYS A 294 -12.10 1.12 6.02
CA CYS A 294 -11.24 -0.07 6.00
C CYS A 294 -10.96 -0.60 7.41
N ARG A 295 -10.81 0.27 8.40
CA ARG A 295 -10.58 -0.13 9.80
C ARG A 295 -11.74 -0.89 10.43
N THR A 296 -12.94 -0.80 9.90
CA THR A 296 -14.09 -1.59 10.41
C THR A 296 -13.92 -3.10 10.20
N PHE A 297 -13.11 -3.49 9.21
CA PHE A 297 -12.89 -4.90 8.90
C PHE A 297 -11.41 -5.32 8.79
N ALA A 298 -10.49 -4.40 8.58
CA ALA A 298 -9.05 -4.62 8.45
C ALA A 298 -8.25 -3.56 9.23
N PRO A 299 -8.38 -3.51 10.57
CA PRO A 299 -7.88 -2.38 11.37
C PRO A 299 -6.35 -2.28 11.45
N ASP A 300 -5.62 -3.35 11.15
CA ASP A 300 -4.16 -3.41 11.14
C ASP A 300 -3.54 -3.11 9.77
N LYS A 301 -4.35 -3.02 8.70
CA LYS A 301 -3.83 -2.88 7.33
C LYS A 301 -3.58 -1.42 6.96
N PRO A 302 -2.35 -1.08 6.51
CA PRO A 302 -2.04 0.29 6.08
C PRO A 302 -2.69 0.65 4.75
N ILE A 303 -2.85 1.96 4.55
CA ILE A 303 -3.23 2.55 3.26
C ILE A 303 -2.01 3.26 2.68
N MET A 304 -1.65 2.92 1.44
CA MET A 304 -0.55 3.49 0.69
C MET A 304 -1.07 4.34 -0.48
N LEU A 305 -0.37 5.43 -0.76
CA LEU A 305 -0.59 6.31 -1.89
C LEU A 305 0.74 6.54 -2.62
N ALA A 306 0.73 6.52 -3.96
CA ALA A 306 1.79 7.08 -4.78
C ALA A 306 1.45 8.51 -5.23
N SER A 307 2.46 9.38 -5.31
CA SER A 307 2.33 10.75 -5.80
C SER A 307 3.59 11.15 -6.56
N ASN A 308 3.51 12.11 -7.46
CA ASN A 308 4.75 12.71 -7.94
C ASN A 308 5.36 13.66 -6.89
N SER A 309 6.63 13.96 -7.03
CA SER A 309 7.39 14.77 -6.07
C SER A 309 7.48 16.26 -6.43
N TYR A 310 6.63 16.73 -7.39
CA TYR A 310 6.77 18.09 -7.94
C TYR A 310 6.00 19.13 -7.13
N TYR A 311 6.66 20.27 -6.86
CA TYR A 311 6.07 21.45 -6.24
C TYR A 311 5.34 21.17 -4.92
N LEU A 312 5.90 20.32 -4.10
CA LEU A 312 5.32 19.83 -2.83
C LEU A 312 4.93 20.98 -1.88
N GLU A 313 5.72 22.06 -1.84
CA GLU A 313 5.48 23.21 -0.97
C GLU A 313 4.15 23.91 -1.25
N LYS A 314 3.63 23.83 -2.49
CA LYS A 314 2.33 24.41 -2.86
C LYS A 314 1.15 23.76 -2.13
N ALA A 315 1.36 22.58 -1.55
CA ALA A 315 0.33 21.81 -0.87
C ALA A 315 0.72 21.36 0.55
N GLY A 316 1.74 21.96 1.17
CA GLY A 316 2.31 21.50 2.43
C GLY A 316 1.29 21.26 3.53
N ASP A 317 0.34 22.18 3.75
CA ASP A 317 -0.69 22.03 4.78
C ASP A 317 -1.68 20.92 4.44
N ALA A 318 -2.06 20.79 3.17
CA ALA A 318 -2.96 19.73 2.72
C ALA A 318 -2.28 18.34 2.81
N TRP A 319 -0.98 18.25 2.50
CA TRP A 319 -0.20 17.03 2.74
C TRP A 319 -0.14 16.67 4.21
N ARG A 320 0.14 17.64 5.09
CA ARG A 320 0.17 17.43 6.54
C ARG A 320 -1.16 16.90 7.06
N GLU A 321 -2.28 17.38 6.53
CA GLU A 321 -3.60 16.93 6.92
C GLU A 321 -3.93 15.55 6.34
N ALA A 322 -3.66 15.30 5.05
CA ALA A 322 -3.96 14.04 4.37
C ALA A 322 -3.14 12.87 4.96
N LEU A 323 -1.85 13.10 5.27
CA LEU A 323 -0.94 12.08 5.80
C LEU A 323 -1.27 11.64 7.23
N GLN A 324 -2.16 12.34 7.95
CA GLN A 324 -2.71 11.81 9.20
C GLN A 324 -3.61 10.58 8.95
N TYR A 325 -4.08 10.39 7.73
CA TYR A 325 -5.01 9.33 7.34
C TYR A 325 -4.45 8.38 6.27
N CYS A 326 -3.39 8.76 5.57
CA CYS A 326 -2.62 7.91 4.68
C CYS A 326 -1.40 7.37 5.45
N ASP A 327 -1.29 6.05 5.59
CA ASP A 327 -0.26 5.44 6.42
C ASP A 327 1.12 5.44 5.75
N ILE A 328 1.16 5.27 4.43
CA ILE A 328 2.40 5.18 3.64
C ILE A 328 2.29 6.10 2.42
N LEU A 329 3.19 7.06 2.33
CA LEU A 329 3.39 7.84 1.12
C LEU A 329 4.57 7.23 0.34
N CYS A 330 4.36 6.89 -0.94
CA CYS A 330 5.34 6.26 -1.81
C CYS A 330 5.53 7.09 -3.09
N PRO A 331 6.19 8.26 -3.01
CA PRO A 331 6.29 9.18 -4.14
C PRO A 331 7.35 8.77 -5.15
N PHE A 332 7.16 9.22 -6.39
CA PHE A 332 8.03 8.99 -7.55
C PHE A 332 8.53 10.30 -8.16
N GLY A 333 9.40 10.21 -9.17
CA GLY A 333 9.86 11.35 -9.98
C GLY A 333 11.11 12.05 -9.47
N PHE A 334 11.74 11.60 -8.40
CA PHE A 334 12.91 12.25 -7.78
C PHE A 334 14.12 12.43 -8.72
N HIS A 335 14.26 11.55 -9.72
CA HIS A 335 15.36 11.63 -10.69
C HIS A 335 15.11 12.63 -11.84
N ARG A 336 13.88 13.14 -11.97
CA ARG A 336 13.44 14.01 -13.05
C ARG A 336 12.73 15.26 -12.54
N MET A 337 13.19 15.80 -11.41
CA MET A 337 12.68 17.05 -10.85
C MET A 337 12.82 18.21 -11.86
N ARG A 338 11.93 19.17 -11.77
CA ARG A 338 11.94 20.34 -12.65
C ARG A 338 13.01 21.34 -12.22
N GLU A 339 13.54 22.11 -13.17
CA GLU A 339 14.62 23.07 -12.91
C GLU A 339 14.27 24.19 -11.91
N ASP A 340 12.98 24.53 -11.83
CA ASP A 340 12.43 25.57 -10.95
C ASP A 340 11.83 25.02 -9.64
N ASP A 341 12.10 23.76 -9.31
CA ASP A 341 11.60 23.07 -8.14
C ASP A 341 12.75 22.62 -7.22
N MET A 342 12.42 21.99 -6.10
CA MET A 342 13.39 21.32 -5.24
C MET A 342 14.18 20.27 -6.02
N THR A 343 15.42 20.02 -5.61
CA THR A 343 16.14 18.81 -6.01
C THR A 343 15.44 17.55 -5.44
N GLY A 344 15.71 16.39 -6.02
CA GLY A 344 15.13 15.15 -5.52
C GLY A 344 15.48 14.87 -4.05
N GLU A 345 16.70 15.22 -3.62
CA GLU A 345 17.14 15.09 -2.22
C GLU A 345 16.44 16.04 -1.27
N GLU A 346 16.19 17.27 -1.71
CA GLU A 346 15.45 18.27 -0.92
C GLU A 346 14.00 17.82 -0.77
N ALA A 347 13.36 17.37 -1.85
CA ALA A 347 12.02 16.83 -1.84
C ALA A 347 11.89 15.60 -0.92
N ALA A 348 12.84 14.65 -0.98
CA ALA A 348 12.88 13.49 -0.12
C ALA A 348 13.02 13.87 1.36
N ARG A 349 13.93 14.81 1.69
CA ARG A 349 14.08 15.31 3.07
C ARG A 349 12.83 16.03 3.57
N TRP A 350 12.21 16.83 2.72
CA TRP A 350 10.99 17.56 3.04
C TRP A 350 9.84 16.59 3.36
N LEU A 351 9.65 15.58 2.51
CA LEU A 351 8.62 14.56 2.70
C LEU A 351 8.90 13.69 3.95
N GLN A 352 10.17 13.33 4.19
CA GLN A 352 10.52 12.57 5.39
C GLN A 352 10.22 13.35 6.66
N ALA A 353 10.57 14.64 6.71
CA ALA A 353 10.26 15.49 7.85
C ALA A 353 8.75 15.60 8.10
N LEU A 354 7.98 15.73 7.03
CA LEU A 354 6.53 15.80 7.10
C LEU A 354 5.91 14.47 7.57
N CYS A 355 6.36 13.35 7.04
CA CYS A 355 5.92 12.02 7.49
C CYS A 355 6.24 11.78 8.97
N ASP A 356 7.44 12.16 9.41
CA ASP A 356 7.85 12.05 10.82
C ASP A 356 6.94 12.90 11.73
N GLU A 357 6.59 14.13 11.30
CA GLU A 357 5.72 15.05 12.05
C GLU A 357 4.32 14.44 12.30
N VAL A 358 3.75 13.81 11.30
CA VAL A 358 2.36 13.29 11.38
C VAL A 358 2.27 11.81 11.71
N GLY A 359 3.40 11.12 11.75
CA GLY A 359 3.46 9.69 12.03
C GLY A 359 3.08 8.81 10.84
N ALA A 360 3.27 9.27 9.60
CA ALA A 360 3.20 8.45 8.40
C ALA A 360 4.57 7.83 8.06
N HIS A 361 4.59 6.95 7.05
CA HIS A 361 5.82 6.35 6.54
C HIS A 361 6.14 6.90 5.15
N LEU A 362 7.39 7.22 4.90
CA LEU A 362 7.89 7.53 3.56
C LEU A 362 8.55 6.29 2.97
N TRP A 363 8.02 5.80 1.87
CA TRP A 363 8.68 4.84 0.99
C TRP A 363 9.08 5.57 -0.30
N MET A 364 9.96 4.98 -1.10
CA MET A 364 10.40 5.61 -2.34
C MET A 364 10.01 4.73 -3.52
N ASP A 365 9.25 5.28 -4.45
CA ASP A 365 9.00 4.63 -5.75
C ASP A 365 10.13 5.03 -6.71
N MET A 366 10.94 4.04 -7.07
CA MET A 366 12.06 4.22 -7.98
C MET A 366 11.62 3.87 -9.40
N GLU A 367 11.37 4.88 -10.21
CA GLU A 367 11.01 4.70 -11.62
C GLU A 367 12.12 4.00 -12.39
N VAL A 368 11.82 2.85 -12.97
CA VAL A 368 12.77 2.02 -13.74
C VAL A 368 12.76 2.33 -15.24
N PHE A 369 12.12 3.42 -15.62
CA PHE A 369 11.95 3.84 -17.01
C PHE A 369 12.34 5.31 -17.22
N LEU A 370 12.56 5.66 -18.49
CA LEU A 370 12.69 7.03 -18.98
C LEU A 370 11.64 7.28 -20.06
N PHE A 371 11.18 8.51 -20.17
CA PHE A 371 10.30 8.94 -21.26
C PHE A 371 11.10 9.27 -22.50
N GLY A 372 10.70 8.72 -23.63
CA GLY A 372 11.20 9.10 -24.94
C GLY A 372 10.50 10.33 -25.51
N PRO A 373 10.99 10.85 -26.65
CA PRO A 373 10.49 12.08 -27.25
C PRO A 373 9.00 12.10 -27.60
N ASN A 374 8.41 10.92 -27.84
CA ASN A 374 7.01 10.77 -28.19
C ASN A 374 6.17 10.22 -27.03
N GLY A 375 6.74 10.17 -25.80
CA GLY A 375 6.10 9.63 -24.61
C GLY A 375 6.12 8.11 -24.51
N GLU A 376 6.94 7.42 -25.31
CA GLU A 376 7.24 6.00 -25.14
C GLU A 376 8.13 5.77 -23.92
N LEU A 377 8.02 4.59 -23.30
CA LEU A 377 8.83 4.23 -22.14
C LEU A 377 10.04 3.39 -22.57
N TYR A 378 11.20 3.75 -22.02
CA TYR A 378 12.47 3.02 -22.18
C TYR A 378 12.98 2.56 -20.82
N PRO A 379 13.61 1.37 -20.72
CA PRO A 379 14.29 0.98 -19.49
C PRO A 379 15.35 2.00 -19.08
N ARG A 380 15.36 2.37 -17.81
CA ARG A 380 16.40 3.24 -17.24
C ARG A 380 17.69 2.44 -17.08
N PRO A 381 18.89 3.04 -17.37
CA PRO A 381 20.17 2.39 -17.12
C PRO A 381 20.33 2.00 -15.65
N ILE A 382 20.89 0.81 -15.41
CA ILE A 382 21.06 0.25 -14.06
C ILE A 382 21.93 1.15 -13.17
N GLU A 383 22.89 1.84 -13.75
CA GLU A 383 23.77 2.77 -13.03
C GLU A 383 22.96 3.90 -12.36
N GLY A 384 21.97 4.43 -13.04
CA GLY A 384 21.08 5.47 -12.49
C GLY A 384 20.19 4.95 -11.34
N LEU A 385 19.81 3.67 -11.37
CA LEU A 385 19.07 3.03 -10.26
C LEU A 385 19.98 2.82 -9.04
N ILE A 386 21.23 2.39 -9.27
CA ILE A 386 22.23 2.22 -8.21
C ILE A 386 22.56 3.57 -7.56
N GLU A 387 22.70 4.63 -8.36
CA GLU A 387 22.91 5.99 -7.84
C GLU A 387 21.75 6.41 -6.92
N ASP A 388 20.51 6.22 -7.33
CA ASP A 388 19.35 6.59 -6.51
C ASP A 388 19.29 5.80 -5.20
N LEU A 389 19.59 4.49 -5.19
CA LEU A 389 19.67 3.70 -3.96
C LEU A 389 20.68 4.25 -2.94
N HIS A 390 21.72 4.93 -3.40
CA HIS A 390 22.74 5.55 -2.54
C HIS A 390 22.47 7.02 -2.22
N ARG A 391 21.70 7.70 -3.05
CA ARG A 391 21.41 9.13 -2.98
C ARG A 391 20.40 9.47 -1.87
N PHE A 392 19.42 8.59 -1.65
CA PHE A 392 18.37 8.79 -0.65
C PHE A 392 18.68 7.95 0.60
N PRO A 393 18.94 8.60 1.75
CA PRO A 393 19.29 7.92 3.02
C PRO A 393 18.09 7.38 3.80
#